data_911d4ee21126475d0701db8f0ff82dcf
#
_entry.id   911d4ee21126475d0701db8f0ff82dcf
#
_cell.length_a   1.000
_cell.length_b   1.000
_cell.length_c   1.000
_cell.angle_alpha   90.00
_cell.angle_beta   90.00
_cell.angle_gamma   90.00
#
_symmetry.space_group_name_H-M   'P 1'
#
loop_
_entity.id
_entity.type
_entity.pdbx_description
1 polymer ?
#
loop_
_entity_poly.entity_id
_entity_poly.type
_entity_poly.pdbx_seq_one_letter_code
_entity_poly.pdbx_strand_id
1 'polypeptide(L)'
;MKAKFTLIGFLFLLFIGSSFAQKNEPQSIISGKVSIAKYHDRDELDKMQKGQLLDLYNERIEVIVNILPNIAFATKPGVTMSTLGIPDTKDNRKALEDNIQASKTYFESTIEFQKKVLPYSDKSNLISAILFYEETLKSLHTYNEFNKN
;
A
#
# COMPACT_ATOMS: atom_id res chain seq x y z
N MET A 1 -11.97 30.79 46.87
CA MET A 1 -12.17 30.81 45.42
C MET A 1 -10.85 30.84 44.63
N LYS A 2 -9.79 31.49 45.09
CA LYS A 2 -8.51 31.61 44.35
C LYS A 2 -7.79 30.26 44.09
N ALA A 3 -7.86 29.28 45.00
CA ALA A 3 -7.22 27.97 44.84
C ALA A 3 -7.84 27.07 43.76
N LYS A 4 -9.13 27.22 43.45
CA LYS A 4 -9.80 26.42 42.39
C LYS A 4 -9.40 26.87 40.99
N PHE A 5 -9.13 28.16 40.80
CA PHE A 5 -8.68 28.68 39.49
C PHE A 5 -7.23 28.34 39.21
N THR A 6 -6.36 28.24 40.23
CA THR A 6 -4.97 27.79 40.05
C THR A 6 -4.90 26.31 39.69
N LEU A 7 -5.78 25.47 40.25
CA LEU A 7 -5.80 24.02 39.91
C LEU A 7 -6.26 23.76 38.46
N ILE A 8 -7.28 24.54 38.00
CA ILE A 8 -7.78 24.45 36.61
C ILE A 8 -6.72 24.92 35.61
N GLY A 9 -5.98 25.99 35.92
CA GLY A 9 -4.87 26.47 35.07
C GLY A 9 -3.73 25.47 34.95
N PHE A 10 -3.41 24.74 36.02
CA PHE A 10 -2.36 23.70 36.02
C PHE A 10 -2.82 22.46 35.25
N LEU A 11 -4.10 22.10 35.29
CA LEU A 11 -4.64 21.00 34.50
C LEU A 11 -4.62 21.31 32.99
N PHE A 12 -4.88 22.54 32.60
CA PHE A 12 -4.82 22.97 31.19
C PHE A 12 -3.41 22.97 30.63
N LEU A 13 -2.39 23.29 31.43
CA LEU A 13 -0.98 23.24 31.04
C LEU A 13 -0.48 21.81 30.79
N LEU A 14 -1.01 20.81 31.48
CA LEU A 14 -0.67 19.40 31.27
C LEU A 14 -1.23 18.85 29.94
N PHE A 15 -2.33 19.37 29.44
CA PHE A 15 -2.90 18.96 28.15
C PHE A 15 -2.15 19.52 26.93
N ILE A 16 -1.48 20.67 27.06
CA ILE A 16 -0.73 21.29 25.96
C ILE A 16 0.61 20.59 25.72
N GLY A 17 1.18 19.96 26.76
CA GLY A 17 2.48 19.25 26.65
C GLY A 17 2.44 17.94 25.89
N SER A 18 1.27 17.32 25.68
CA SER A 18 1.14 16.01 25.04
C SER A 18 1.10 16.08 23.51
N SER A 19 0.93 17.25 22.92
CA SER A 19 0.73 17.41 21.48
C SER A 19 2.04 17.46 20.65
N PHE A 20 3.20 17.52 21.29
CA PHE A 20 4.50 17.65 20.59
C PHE A 20 5.32 16.38 20.50
N ALA A 21 4.80 15.24 20.99
CA ALA A 21 5.54 13.98 21.02
C ALA A 21 5.14 12.99 19.90
N GLN A 22 4.44 13.42 18.85
CA GLN A 22 4.37 12.61 17.64
C GLN A 22 5.71 12.71 16.90
N LYS A 23 6.64 11.85 17.31
CA LYS A 23 7.78 11.51 16.48
C LYS A 23 7.19 10.97 15.18
N ASN A 24 7.28 11.72 14.08
CA ASN A 24 6.90 11.22 12.77
C ASN A 24 7.73 9.96 12.52
N GLU A 25 7.09 8.80 12.60
CA GLU A 25 7.76 7.56 12.24
C GLU A 25 8.21 7.66 10.78
N PRO A 26 9.42 7.16 10.45
CA PRO A 26 9.91 7.23 9.08
C PRO A 26 8.92 6.52 8.15
N GLN A 27 8.48 7.22 7.12
CA GLN A 27 7.52 6.70 6.16
C GLN A 27 8.14 5.55 5.36
N SER A 28 7.39 4.43 5.25
CA SER A 28 7.79 3.30 4.40
C SER A 28 7.70 3.67 2.91
N ILE A 29 8.68 3.20 2.12
CA ILE A 29 8.68 3.37 0.66
C ILE A 29 7.45 2.69 0.04
N ILE A 30 7.14 1.48 0.49
CA ILE A 30 5.92 0.80 0.09
C ILE A 30 4.82 1.10 1.12
N SER A 31 3.73 1.66 0.64
CA SER A 31 2.52 1.95 1.41
C SER A 31 1.31 1.23 0.81
N GLY A 32 0.20 1.21 1.56
CA GLY A 32 -1.04 0.59 1.09
C GLY A 32 -1.04 -0.94 1.16
N LYS A 33 -1.95 -1.56 0.40
CA LYS A 33 -2.11 -3.01 0.38
C LYS A 33 -0.99 -3.66 -0.44
N VAL A 34 -0.26 -4.57 0.18
CA VAL A 34 0.91 -5.25 -0.41
C VAL A 34 0.86 -6.77 -0.30
N SER A 35 -0.28 -7.32 0.12
CA SER A 35 -0.51 -8.76 0.21
C SER A 35 -1.90 -9.11 -0.28
N ILE A 36 -2.03 -10.32 -0.82
CA ILE A 36 -3.30 -10.94 -1.17
C ILE A 36 -3.65 -12.03 -0.17
N ALA A 37 -4.94 -12.25 0.06
CA ALA A 37 -5.39 -13.20 1.07
C ALA A 37 -5.14 -14.66 0.64
N LYS A 38 -5.30 -14.95 -0.64
CA LYS A 38 -5.18 -16.31 -1.19
C LYS A 38 -4.79 -16.26 -2.66
N TYR A 39 -3.91 -17.15 -3.08
CA TYR A 39 -3.64 -17.48 -4.48
C TYR A 39 -4.64 -18.53 -4.95
N HIS A 40 -5.02 -18.46 -6.23
CA HIS A 40 -6.03 -19.32 -6.81
C HIS A 40 -5.45 -20.11 -7.98
N ASP A 41 -6.00 -21.30 -8.22
CA ASP A 41 -5.80 -22.02 -9.45
C ASP A 41 -6.92 -21.72 -10.47
N ARG A 42 -6.74 -22.19 -11.70
CA ARG A 42 -7.72 -21.97 -12.78
C ARG A 42 -9.08 -22.61 -12.45
N ASP A 43 -9.10 -23.81 -11.87
CA ASP A 43 -10.32 -24.53 -11.59
C ASP A 43 -11.16 -23.85 -10.49
N GLU A 44 -10.52 -23.20 -9.54
CA GLU A 44 -11.18 -22.35 -8.53
C GLU A 44 -11.78 -21.11 -9.18
N LEU A 45 -11.01 -20.42 -10.03
CA LEU A 45 -11.44 -19.19 -10.71
C LEU A 45 -12.59 -19.46 -11.71
N ASP A 46 -12.56 -20.60 -12.40
CA ASP A 46 -13.60 -20.99 -13.35
C ASP A 46 -14.96 -21.19 -12.68
N LYS A 47 -15.00 -21.54 -11.39
CA LYS A 47 -16.24 -21.70 -10.59
C LYS A 47 -16.79 -20.38 -10.06
N MET A 48 -15.99 -19.30 -10.07
CA MET A 48 -16.38 -18.00 -9.53
C MET A 48 -17.32 -17.25 -10.47
N GLN A 49 -18.16 -16.41 -9.87
CA GLN A 49 -18.95 -15.46 -10.63
C GLN A 49 -18.08 -14.30 -11.11
N LYS A 50 -18.48 -13.66 -12.19
CA LYS A 50 -17.69 -12.56 -12.80
C LYS A 50 -17.44 -11.39 -11.84
N GLY A 51 -18.40 -11.06 -10.97
CA GLY A 51 -18.21 -10.02 -9.94
C GLY A 51 -17.06 -10.37 -8.97
N GLN A 52 -16.98 -11.62 -8.51
CA GLN A 52 -15.89 -12.07 -7.64
C GLN A 52 -14.52 -12.00 -8.35
N LEU A 53 -14.48 -12.35 -9.64
CA LEU A 53 -13.26 -12.22 -10.43
C LEU A 53 -12.83 -10.77 -10.61
N LEU A 54 -13.78 -9.83 -10.77
CA LEU A 54 -13.48 -8.40 -10.83
C LEU A 54 -12.87 -7.89 -9.52
N ASP A 55 -13.40 -8.32 -8.38
CA ASP A 55 -12.85 -7.96 -7.07
C ASP A 55 -11.43 -8.50 -6.89
N LEU A 56 -11.20 -9.77 -7.24
CA LEU A 56 -9.87 -10.37 -7.22
C LEU A 56 -8.90 -9.65 -8.14
N TYR A 57 -9.30 -9.35 -9.36
CA TYR A 57 -8.48 -8.63 -10.33
C TYR A 57 -8.03 -7.26 -9.78
N ASN A 58 -8.97 -6.49 -9.23
CA ASN A 58 -8.69 -5.19 -8.63
C ASN A 58 -7.72 -5.31 -7.44
N GLU A 59 -7.91 -6.33 -6.60
CA GLU A 59 -7.01 -6.60 -5.47
C GLU A 59 -5.57 -6.86 -5.94
N ARG A 60 -5.37 -7.64 -7.02
CA ARG A 60 -4.03 -7.94 -7.55
C ARG A 60 -3.36 -6.69 -8.12
N ILE A 61 -4.12 -5.87 -8.84
CA ILE A 61 -3.59 -4.59 -9.36
C ILE A 61 -3.15 -3.68 -8.21
N GLU A 62 -3.94 -3.57 -7.14
CA GLU A 62 -3.57 -2.75 -5.99
C GLU A 62 -2.21 -3.15 -5.42
N VAL A 63 -2.01 -4.44 -5.20
CA VAL A 63 -0.73 -4.96 -4.68
C VAL A 63 0.42 -4.70 -5.65
N ILE A 64 0.21 -4.95 -6.95
CA ILE A 64 1.24 -4.75 -7.98
C ILE A 64 1.64 -3.27 -8.10
N VAL A 65 0.69 -2.36 -8.14
CA VAL A 65 0.96 -0.91 -8.25
C VAL A 65 1.73 -0.39 -7.04
N ASN A 66 1.50 -0.95 -5.86
CA ASN A 66 2.24 -0.55 -4.65
C ASN A 66 3.66 -1.14 -4.59
N ILE A 67 3.90 -2.31 -5.18
CA ILE A 67 5.21 -3.00 -5.07
C ILE A 67 6.10 -2.77 -6.28
N LEU A 68 5.64 -3.06 -7.50
CA LEU A 68 6.51 -3.15 -8.67
C LEU A 68 7.28 -1.87 -9.00
N PRO A 69 6.71 -0.66 -8.87
CA PRO A 69 7.48 0.56 -9.13
C PRO A 69 8.66 0.75 -8.17
N ASN A 70 8.60 0.10 -7.02
CA ASN A 70 9.57 0.25 -5.93
C ASN A 70 10.51 -0.96 -5.78
N ILE A 71 10.42 -1.97 -6.67
CA ILE A 71 11.11 -3.27 -6.51
C ILE A 71 12.63 -3.15 -6.38
N ALA A 72 13.23 -2.11 -6.95
CA ALA A 72 14.66 -1.85 -6.84
C ALA A 72 15.08 -1.40 -5.43
N PHE A 73 14.15 -0.90 -4.63
CA PHE A 73 14.40 -0.34 -3.29
C PHE A 73 13.78 -1.20 -2.20
N ALA A 74 12.57 -1.70 -2.44
CA ALA A 74 11.79 -2.43 -1.46
C ALA A 74 10.81 -3.38 -2.14
N THR A 75 10.52 -4.50 -1.48
CA THR A 75 9.52 -5.49 -1.91
C THR A 75 8.47 -5.75 -0.83
N LYS A 76 8.64 -5.12 0.33
CA LYS A 76 7.73 -5.25 1.48
C LYS A 76 7.68 -3.93 2.26
N PRO A 77 6.62 -3.70 3.06
CA PRO A 77 6.55 -2.57 3.98
C PRO A 77 7.66 -2.60 5.04
N GLY A 78 7.93 -1.43 5.63
CA GLY A 78 8.93 -1.27 6.69
C GLY A 78 10.31 -0.84 6.19
N VAL A 79 10.58 -0.91 4.88
CA VAL A 79 11.78 -0.30 4.29
C VAL A 79 11.55 1.20 4.15
N THR A 80 12.41 2.00 4.76
CA THR A 80 12.34 3.46 4.75
C THR A 80 13.55 4.05 4.01
N MET A 81 13.51 5.32 3.65
CA MET A 81 14.69 5.98 3.07
C MET A 81 15.90 5.89 4.00
N SER A 82 15.70 6.05 5.30
CA SER A 82 16.80 5.95 6.29
C SER A 82 17.43 4.56 6.32
N THR A 83 16.64 3.49 6.18
CA THR A 83 17.18 2.10 6.14
C THR A 83 17.98 1.82 4.86
N LEU A 84 17.77 2.61 3.81
CA LEU A 84 18.53 2.55 2.56
C LEU A 84 19.73 3.53 2.53
N GLY A 85 19.98 4.22 3.64
CA GLY A 85 21.06 5.22 3.69
C GLY A 85 20.74 6.53 2.95
N ILE A 86 19.48 6.74 2.56
CA ILE A 86 19.05 7.99 1.92
C ILE A 86 18.86 9.05 3.01
N PRO A 87 19.48 10.25 2.87
CA PRO A 87 19.36 11.30 3.86
C PRO A 87 17.91 11.74 4.09
N ASP A 88 17.53 11.92 5.36
CA ASP A 88 16.20 12.37 5.76
C ASP A 88 16.07 13.90 5.61
N THR A 89 16.13 14.39 4.37
CA THR A 89 15.91 15.80 4.03
C THR A 89 14.42 16.08 3.80
N LYS A 90 14.04 17.35 3.89
CA LYS A 90 12.68 17.79 3.57
C LYS A 90 12.31 17.45 2.12
N ASP A 91 13.25 17.59 1.20
CA ASP A 91 13.02 17.34 -0.24
C ASP A 91 12.83 15.84 -0.51
N ASN A 92 13.64 14.97 0.12
CA ASN A 92 13.50 13.53 -0.01
C ASN A 92 12.18 13.02 0.59
N ARG A 93 11.76 13.54 1.75
CA ARG A 93 10.44 13.21 2.33
C ARG A 93 9.32 13.64 1.40
N LYS A 94 9.40 14.87 0.87
CA LYS A 94 8.39 15.35 -0.08
C LYS A 94 8.35 14.51 -1.35
N ALA A 95 9.49 14.15 -1.91
CA ALA A 95 9.54 13.28 -3.11
C ALA A 95 8.89 11.92 -2.87
N LEU A 96 9.10 11.29 -1.69
CA LEU A 96 8.43 10.05 -1.32
C LEU A 96 6.92 10.24 -1.19
N GLU A 97 6.49 11.30 -0.51
CA GLU A 97 5.07 11.61 -0.33
C GLU A 97 4.36 11.86 -1.66
N ASP A 98 4.98 12.64 -2.55
CA ASP A 98 4.48 12.90 -3.91
C ASP A 98 4.39 11.60 -4.74
N ASN A 99 5.38 10.70 -4.64
CA ASN A 99 5.36 9.40 -5.32
C ASN A 99 4.24 8.48 -4.80
N ILE A 100 4.05 8.40 -3.48
CA ILE A 100 2.96 7.62 -2.88
C ILE A 100 1.60 8.17 -3.31
N GLN A 101 1.43 9.49 -3.30
CA GLN A 101 0.20 10.12 -3.74
C GLN A 101 -0.07 9.91 -5.22
N ALA A 102 0.94 9.97 -6.07
CA ALA A 102 0.82 9.69 -7.50
C ALA A 102 0.39 8.24 -7.76
N SER A 103 0.98 7.28 -7.07
CA SER A 103 0.61 5.85 -7.16
C SER A 103 -0.84 5.61 -6.75
N LYS A 104 -1.28 6.25 -5.66
CA LYS A 104 -2.67 6.19 -5.19
C LYS A 104 -3.64 6.76 -6.22
N THR A 105 -3.35 7.94 -6.74
CA THR A 105 -4.20 8.59 -7.76
C THR A 105 -4.27 7.76 -9.04
N TYR A 106 -3.14 7.19 -9.48
CA TYR A 106 -3.11 6.27 -10.61
C TYR A 106 -3.99 5.04 -10.38
N PHE A 107 -3.87 4.41 -9.21
CA PHE A 107 -4.69 3.24 -8.85
C PHE A 107 -6.18 3.59 -8.85
N GLU A 108 -6.58 4.66 -8.18
CA GLU A 108 -7.98 5.10 -8.10
C GLU A 108 -8.58 5.36 -9.49
N SER A 109 -7.87 6.09 -10.36
CA SER A 109 -8.32 6.37 -11.72
C SER A 109 -8.39 5.10 -12.59
N THR A 110 -7.43 4.18 -12.41
CA THR A 110 -7.41 2.88 -13.10
C THR A 110 -8.63 2.04 -12.71
N ILE A 111 -8.94 1.93 -11.42
CA ILE A 111 -10.10 1.18 -10.92
C ILE A 111 -11.41 1.81 -11.39
N GLU A 112 -11.50 3.14 -11.41
CA GLU A 112 -12.70 3.81 -11.92
C GLU A 112 -12.96 3.50 -13.40
N PHE A 113 -11.92 3.52 -14.23
CA PHE A 113 -12.00 3.13 -15.63
C PHE A 113 -12.38 1.65 -15.77
N GLN A 114 -11.70 0.76 -15.04
CA GLN A 114 -11.92 -0.68 -15.13
C GLN A 114 -13.32 -1.10 -14.69
N LYS A 115 -13.89 -0.48 -13.65
CA LYS A 115 -15.29 -0.72 -13.25
C LYS A 115 -16.29 -0.49 -14.40
N LYS A 116 -15.97 0.41 -15.32
CA LYS A 116 -16.82 0.69 -16.49
C LYS A 116 -16.60 -0.28 -17.66
N VAL A 117 -15.39 -0.80 -17.82
CA VAL A 117 -14.97 -1.54 -19.02
C VAL A 117 -14.89 -3.06 -18.79
N LEU A 118 -14.36 -3.51 -17.67
CA LEU A 118 -14.16 -4.94 -17.37
C LEU A 118 -15.45 -5.78 -17.35
N PRO A 119 -16.64 -5.25 -16.99
CA PRO A 119 -17.88 -6.03 -17.12
C PRO A 119 -18.17 -6.52 -18.57
N TYR A 120 -17.55 -5.91 -19.58
CA TYR A 120 -17.67 -6.33 -20.98
C TYR A 120 -16.60 -7.32 -21.43
N SER A 121 -15.52 -7.51 -20.65
CA SER A 121 -14.47 -8.48 -20.98
C SER A 121 -14.95 -9.93 -20.83
N ASP A 122 -14.34 -10.85 -21.59
CA ASP A 122 -14.59 -12.27 -21.43
C ASP A 122 -14.10 -12.78 -20.07
N LYS A 123 -14.85 -13.70 -19.47
CA LYS A 123 -14.49 -14.35 -18.19
C LYS A 123 -13.11 -15.00 -18.25
N SER A 124 -12.80 -15.67 -19.37
CA SER A 124 -11.52 -16.34 -19.59
C SER A 124 -10.33 -15.37 -19.60
N ASN A 125 -10.51 -14.18 -20.18
CA ASN A 125 -9.47 -13.14 -20.19
C ASN A 125 -9.21 -12.61 -18.79
N LEU A 126 -10.27 -12.42 -18.02
CA LEU A 126 -10.18 -11.96 -16.63
C LEU A 126 -9.45 -12.98 -15.75
N ILE A 127 -9.77 -14.28 -15.89
CA ILE A 127 -9.09 -15.37 -15.20
C ILE A 127 -7.60 -15.41 -15.59
N SER A 128 -7.28 -15.32 -16.88
CA SER A 128 -5.89 -15.32 -17.35
C SER A 128 -5.09 -14.15 -16.80
N ALA A 129 -5.70 -12.97 -16.68
CA ALA A 129 -5.05 -11.79 -16.11
C ALA A 129 -4.81 -11.95 -14.59
N ILE A 130 -5.79 -12.50 -13.85
CA ILE A 130 -5.62 -12.80 -12.41
C ILE A 130 -4.45 -13.77 -12.21
N LEU A 131 -4.41 -14.88 -12.96
CA LEU A 131 -3.32 -15.87 -12.87
C LEU A 131 -1.97 -15.25 -13.21
N PHE A 132 -1.88 -14.40 -14.22
CA PHE A 132 -0.66 -13.68 -14.57
C PHE A 132 -0.16 -12.81 -13.41
N TYR A 133 -1.05 -12.05 -12.78
CA TYR A 133 -0.69 -11.22 -11.64
C TYR A 133 -0.27 -12.05 -10.42
N GLU A 134 -0.96 -13.16 -10.16
CA GLU A 134 -0.59 -14.06 -9.06
C GLU A 134 0.77 -14.70 -9.27
N GLU A 135 1.11 -15.14 -10.48
CA GLU A 135 2.45 -15.65 -10.80
C GLU A 135 3.53 -14.57 -10.66
N THR A 136 3.23 -13.34 -11.08
CA THR A 136 4.13 -12.20 -10.87
C THR A 136 4.39 -11.97 -9.37
N LEU A 137 3.36 -11.98 -8.55
CA LEU A 137 3.48 -11.79 -7.10
C LEU A 137 4.20 -12.95 -6.41
N LYS A 138 3.98 -14.20 -6.84
CA LYS A 138 4.74 -15.37 -6.34
C LYS A 138 6.23 -15.23 -6.68
N SER A 139 6.57 -14.76 -7.86
CA SER A 139 7.95 -14.53 -8.27
C SER A 139 8.68 -13.52 -7.38
N LEU A 140 7.98 -12.54 -6.83
CA LEU A 140 8.56 -11.58 -5.87
C LEU A 140 8.97 -12.23 -4.55
N HIS A 141 8.28 -13.27 -4.10
CA HIS A 141 8.69 -14.02 -2.90
C HIS A 141 10.04 -14.71 -3.13
N THR A 142 10.21 -15.35 -4.27
CA THR A 142 11.47 -15.98 -4.67
C THR A 142 12.60 -14.94 -4.76
N TYR A 143 12.36 -13.78 -5.37
CA TYR A 143 13.31 -12.68 -5.44
C TYR A 143 13.77 -12.21 -4.04
N ASN A 144 12.85 -12.12 -3.07
CA ASN A 144 13.16 -11.74 -1.70
C ASN A 144 14.03 -12.77 -0.97
N GLU A 145 13.92 -14.05 -1.30
CA GLU A 145 14.75 -15.10 -0.69
C GLU A 145 16.19 -15.03 -1.17
N PHE A 146 16.41 -14.70 -2.45
CA PHE A 146 17.75 -14.53 -3.01
C PHE A 146 18.50 -13.30 -2.46
N ASN A 147 17.79 -12.28 -2.02
CA ASN A 147 18.39 -11.03 -1.48
C ASN A 147 18.60 -11.05 0.04
N LYS A 148 18.42 -12.19 0.71
CA LYS A 148 18.66 -12.35 2.15
C LYS A 148 20.09 -12.79 2.50
N ASN A 149 20.97 -12.94 1.51
CA ASN A 149 22.38 -13.34 1.68
C ASN A 149 23.32 -12.13 1.69
#